data_532b21b5d2564dc5513a01f10652ef11
#
_entry.id   532b21b5d2564dc5513a01f10652ef11
#
_cell.length_a   1.000
_cell.length_b   1.000
_cell.length_c   1.000
_cell.angle_alpha   90.00
_cell.angle_beta   90.00
_cell.angle_gamma   90.00
#
_symmetry.space_group_name_H-M   'P 1'
#
loop_
_entity.id
_entity.type
_entity.pdbx_description
1 polymer ?
#
loop_
_entity_poly.entity_id
_entity_poly.type
_entity_poly.pdbx_seq_one_letter_code
_entity_poly.pdbx_strand_id
1 'polypeptide(L)'
;LADIPVMVDFGRSEIPYLSMKTLMLEKLRPGDILTHCYGGVSGREKVVENGKLLPWALDAQRRGIIFDVGHGGGAFSWRQAVPAMQQGFLPNVISTDLHTQSMNGGMKDLSNVLSKFMAMGMSLQDAILRATWNPARSGASS
;
A
#
# COMPACT_ATOMS: atom_id res chain seq x y z
N LEU A 1 -23.57 -6.87 12.37
CA LEU A 1 -22.17 -6.52 12.15
C LEU A 1 -22.13 -5.21 11.39
N ALA A 2 -21.36 -4.23 11.86
CA ALA A 2 -21.20 -2.97 11.15
C ALA A 2 -20.52 -3.26 9.79
N ASP A 3 -21.09 -2.72 8.72
CA ASP A 3 -20.54 -2.85 7.37
C ASP A 3 -19.56 -1.71 7.09
N ILE A 4 -18.47 -1.70 7.87
CA ILE A 4 -17.38 -0.74 7.74
C ILE A 4 -16.12 -1.44 7.21
N PRO A 5 -15.30 -0.76 6.38
CA PRO A 5 -14.02 -1.29 5.94
C PRO A 5 -13.08 -1.56 7.11
N VAL A 6 -12.30 -2.62 6.99
CA VAL A 6 -11.21 -2.94 7.91
C VAL A 6 -9.90 -2.47 7.29
N MET A 7 -9.11 -1.71 8.03
CA MET A 7 -7.74 -1.39 7.63
C MET A 7 -6.78 -2.30 8.37
N VAL A 8 -5.99 -3.04 7.61
CA VAL A 8 -4.98 -3.95 8.16
C VAL A 8 -3.63 -3.30 8.08
N ASP A 9 -3.00 -3.12 9.23
CA ASP A 9 -1.60 -2.76 9.35
C ASP A 9 -0.83 -3.99 9.83
N PHE A 10 0.00 -4.53 8.96
CA PHE A 10 0.97 -5.52 9.35
C PHE A 10 2.22 -4.82 9.87
N GLY A 11 2.25 -4.61 11.16
CA GLY A 11 3.49 -4.42 11.87
C GLY A 11 4.46 -5.59 11.59
N ARG A 12 5.59 -5.59 12.24
CA ARG A 12 6.53 -6.72 12.19
C ARG A 12 5.86 -7.93 12.84
N SER A 13 5.35 -8.86 12.05
CA SER A 13 4.84 -10.13 12.57
C SER A 13 5.94 -11.18 12.55
N GLU A 14 6.24 -11.74 13.69
CA GLU A 14 7.16 -12.89 13.82
C GLU A 14 6.41 -14.23 13.73
N ILE A 15 5.10 -14.18 13.58
CA ILE A 15 4.25 -15.38 13.60
C ILE A 15 3.58 -15.53 12.23
N PRO A 16 4.02 -16.45 11.37
CA PRO A 16 3.51 -16.63 10.02
C PRO A 16 2.25 -17.53 9.98
N TYR A 17 1.26 -17.29 10.83
CA TYR A 17 0.04 -18.12 10.82
C TYR A 17 -0.89 -17.81 9.63
N LEU A 18 -0.76 -16.65 9.02
CA LEU A 18 -1.61 -16.23 7.92
C LEU A 18 -0.76 -15.56 6.84
N SER A 19 -0.68 -16.17 5.66
CA SER A 19 0.02 -15.56 4.54
C SER A 19 -0.75 -14.34 4.04
N MET A 20 -0.02 -13.36 3.48
CA MET A 20 -0.62 -12.19 2.83
C MET A 20 -1.58 -12.61 1.72
N LYS A 21 -1.21 -13.62 0.93
CA LYS A 21 -2.07 -14.18 -0.10
C LYS A 21 -3.41 -14.66 0.48
N THR A 22 -3.39 -15.47 1.53
CA THR A 22 -4.62 -15.98 2.17
C THR A 22 -5.44 -14.83 2.75
N LEU A 23 -4.80 -13.88 3.44
CA LEU A 23 -5.50 -12.74 3.99
C LEU A 23 -6.19 -11.92 2.90
N MET A 24 -5.47 -11.56 1.83
CA MET A 24 -5.99 -10.71 0.76
C MET A 24 -7.05 -11.39 -0.10
N LEU A 25 -6.91 -12.69 -0.37
CA LEU A 25 -7.79 -13.40 -1.29
C LEU A 25 -8.97 -14.10 -0.60
N GLU A 26 -8.84 -14.46 0.68
CA GLU A 26 -9.84 -15.31 1.35
C GLU A 26 -10.51 -14.64 2.56
N LYS A 27 -9.81 -13.78 3.28
CA LYS A 27 -10.30 -13.23 4.55
C LYS A 27 -10.85 -11.81 4.45
N LEU A 28 -10.13 -10.92 3.76
CA LEU A 28 -10.58 -9.55 3.58
C LEU A 28 -11.69 -9.46 2.53
N ARG A 29 -12.55 -8.47 2.68
CA ARG A 29 -13.67 -8.19 1.78
C ARG A 29 -13.28 -7.12 0.76
N PRO A 30 -13.96 -7.04 -0.39
CA PRO A 30 -13.88 -5.85 -1.24
C PRO A 30 -14.14 -4.57 -0.42
N GLY A 31 -13.29 -3.57 -0.58
CA GLY A 31 -13.32 -2.33 0.21
C GLY A 31 -12.46 -2.34 1.46
N ASP A 32 -12.01 -3.49 1.95
CA ASP A 32 -11.02 -3.54 3.03
C ASP A 32 -9.66 -3.05 2.53
N ILE A 33 -8.83 -2.53 3.44
CA ILE A 33 -7.62 -1.79 3.14
C ILE A 33 -6.40 -2.52 3.68
N LEU A 34 -5.36 -2.66 2.88
CA LEU A 34 -4.02 -3.01 3.33
C LEU A 34 -3.11 -1.79 3.21
N THR A 35 -2.59 -1.30 4.34
CA THR A 35 -1.54 -0.26 4.31
C THR A 35 -0.14 -0.85 4.21
N HIS A 36 0.84 -0.01 3.93
CA HIS A 36 2.26 -0.37 3.75
C HIS A 36 2.50 -1.36 2.60
N CYS A 37 1.75 -1.21 1.50
CA CYS A 37 1.78 -2.17 0.39
C CYS A 37 3.15 -2.32 -0.29
N TYR A 38 4.05 -1.36 -0.16
CA TYR A 38 5.42 -1.43 -0.69
C TYR A 38 6.47 -1.63 0.41
N GLY A 39 6.07 -2.22 1.53
CA GLY A 39 6.96 -2.52 2.64
C GLY A 39 8.10 -3.46 2.24
N GLY A 40 9.33 -3.11 2.66
CA GLY A 40 10.53 -3.91 2.41
C GLY A 40 11.16 -4.50 3.67
N VAL A 41 10.48 -4.41 4.80
CA VAL A 41 11.01 -4.82 6.10
C VAL A 41 11.16 -6.34 6.16
N SER A 42 12.23 -6.80 6.78
CA SER A 42 12.46 -8.23 7.03
C SER A 42 11.34 -8.83 7.89
N GLY A 43 10.92 -10.06 7.58
CA GLY A 43 9.85 -10.77 8.28
C GLY A 43 8.42 -10.42 7.81
N ARG A 44 8.28 -9.50 6.84
CA ARG A 44 6.99 -9.18 6.20
C ARG A 44 6.97 -9.78 4.79
N GLU A 45 5.85 -10.37 4.40
CA GLU A 45 5.64 -10.76 3.00
C GLU A 45 5.61 -9.51 2.11
N LYS A 46 6.16 -9.64 0.93
CA LYS A 46 6.37 -8.56 -0.04
C LYS A 46 5.47 -8.79 -1.25
N VAL A 47 5.12 -7.71 -1.92
CA VAL A 47 4.38 -7.81 -3.20
C VAL A 47 5.30 -8.17 -4.37
N VAL A 48 6.61 -7.92 -4.23
CA VAL A 48 7.63 -8.24 -5.25
C VAL A 48 8.68 -9.16 -4.65
N GLU A 49 8.99 -10.24 -5.34
CA GLU A 49 10.06 -11.17 -5.02
C GLU A 49 10.98 -11.36 -6.23
N ASN A 50 12.28 -11.23 -6.02
CA ASN A 50 13.30 -11.32 -7.09
C ASN A 50 12.98 -10.42 -8.31
N GLY A 51 12.48 -9.21 -8.07
CA GLY A 51 12.09 -8.24 -9.10
C GLY A 51 10.77 -8.56 -9.82
N LYS A 52 10.07 -9.62 -9.46
CA LYS A 52 8.79 -10.02 -10.04
C LYS A 52 7.64 -9.75 -9.09
N LEU A 53 6.60 -9.12 -9.61
CA LEU A 53 5.34 -8.93 -8.90
C LEU A 53 4.67 -10.29 -8.64
N LEU A 54 4.23 -10.51 -7.41
CA LEU A 54 3.51 -11.72 -7.06
C LEU A 54 2.07 -11.63 -7.56
N PRO A 55 1.55 -12.65 -8.27
CA PRO A 55 0.23 -12.60 -8.91
C PRO A 55 -0.91 -12.26 -7.95
N TRP A 56 -0.84 -12.74 -6.71
CA TRP A 56 -1.88 -12.50 -5.70
C TRP A 56 -2.15 -11.01 -5.45
N ALA A 57 -1.15 -10.13 -5.62
CA ALA A 57 -1.31 -8.70 -5.39
C ALA A 57 -2.28 -8.08 -6.40
N LEU A 58 -2.14 -8.40 -7.69
CA LEU A 58 -3.09 -7.96 -8.73
C LEU A 58 -4.46 -8.62 -8.56
N ASP A 59 -4.50 -9.89 -8.20
CA ASP A 59 -5.75 -10.62 -7.99
C ASP A 59 -6.54 -10.02 -6.81
N ALA A 60 -5.86 -9.68 -5.72
CA ALA A 60 -6.47 -8.99 -4.59
C ALA A 60 -7.00 -7.59 -4.98
N GLN A 61 -6.23 -6.84 -5.77
CA GLN A 61 -6.65 -5.53 -6.25
C GLN A 61 -7.88 -5.63 -7.16
N ARG A 62 -7.93 -6.61 -8.08
CA ARG A 62 -9.11 -6.89 -8.92
C ARG A 62 -10.32 -7.32 -8.09
N ARG A 63 -10.10 -8.02 -6.99
CA ARG A 63 -11.14 -8.42 -6.04
C ARG A 63 -11.72 -7.22 -5.27
N GLY A 64 -11.07 -6.05 -5.31
CA GLY A 64 -11.52 -4.84 -4.64
C GLY A 64 -10.82 -4.54 -3.31
N ILE A 65 -9.73 -5.22 -3.00
CA ILE A 65 -8.87 -4.85 -1.87
C ILE A 65 -8.16 -3.53 -2.21
N ILE A 66 -8.19 -2.60 -1.29
CA ILE A 66 -7.57 -1.28 -1.41
C ILE A 66 -6.15 -1.35 -0.86
N PHE A 67 -5.18 -1.00 -1.69
CA PHE A 67 -3.78 -0.94 -1.29
C PHE A 67 -3.36 0.50 -1.03
N ASP A 68 -2.94 0.76 0.20
CA ASP A 68 -2.45 2.05 0.66
C ASP A 68 -0.93 2.03 0.84
N VAL A 69 -0.30 3.16 0.53
CA VAL A 69 1.16 3.30 0.62
C VAL A 69 1.65 3.31 2.06
N GLY A 70 1.02 4.14 2.92
CA GLY A 70 1.46 4.27 4.30
C GLY A 70 2.98 4.41 4.41
N HIS A 71 3.57 5.44 3.81
CA HIS A 71 5.02 5.48 3.54
C HIS A 71 5.89 5.26 4.80
N GLY A 72 5.57 5.93 5.91
CA GLY A 72 6.29 5.82 7.18
C GLY A 72 7.80 5.99 7.09
N GLY A 73 8.50 5.49 8.08
CA GLY A 73 9.97 5.47 8.10
C GLY A 73 10.56 4.29 7.35
N GLY A 74 10.10 3.08 7.65
CA GLY A 74 10.62 1.82 7.09
C GLY A 74 9.63 1.03 6.24
N ALA A 75 8.41 1.50 6.12
CA ALA A 75 7.33 0.78 5.42
C ALA A 75 7.30 1.02 3.90
N PHE A 76 8.21 1.80 3.35
CA PHE A 76 8.36 2.01 1.92
C PHE A 76 9.73 1.58 1.42
N SER A 77 9.75 0.81 0.35
CA SER A 77 10.98 0.35 -0.31
C SER A 77 10.91 0.57 -1.81
N TRP A 78 11.90 1.27 -2.36
CA TRP A 78 12.08 1.42 -3.81
C TRP A 78 12.18 0.07 -4.53
N ARG A 79 12.81 -0.93 -3.87
CA ARG A 79 12.94 -2.29 -4.41
C ARG A 79 11.60 -3.02 -4.52
N GLN A 80 10.58 -2.54 -3.83
CA GLN A 80 9.20 -3.02 -3.95
C GLN A 80 8.39 -2.15 -4.89
N ALA A 81 8.38 -0.83 -4.69
CA ALA A 81 7.54 0.10 -5.42
C ALA A 81 7.86 0.16 -6.92
N VAL A 82 9.14 0.30 -7.29
CA VAL A 82 9.53 0.47 -8.70
C VAL A 82 9.11 -0.75 -9.55
N PRO A 83 9.55 -1.98 -9.25
CA PRO A 83 9.15 -3.12 -10.07
C PRO A 83 7.67 -3.47 -9.98
N ALA A 84 7.00 -3.19 -8.86
CA ALA A 84 5.55 -3.38 -8.74
C ALA A 84 4.80 -2.45 -9.69
N MET A 85 5.12 -1.15 -9.69
CA MET A 85 4.49 -0.17 -10.57
C MET A 85 4.78 -0.45 -12.05
N GLN A 86 6.00 -0.84 -12.39
CA GLN A 86 6.38 -1.22 -13.76
C GLN A 86 5.60 -2.43 -14.28
N GLN A 87 5.14 -3.29 -13.38
CA GLN A 87 4.33 -4.48 -13.70
C GLN A 87 2.83 -4.25 -13.49
N GLY A 88 2.40 -3.01 -13.35
CA GLY A 88 0.99 -2.61 -13.32
C GLY A 88 0.33 -2.62 -11.94
N PHE A 89 1.07 -2.88 -10.86
CA PHE A 89 0.56 -2.79 -9.51
C PHE A 89 0.73 -1.37 -8.97
N LEU A 90 -0.27 -0.52 -9.17
CA LEU A 90 -0.32 0.85 -8.65
C LEU A 90 -1.09 0.90 -7.33
N PRO A 91 -0.68 1.71 -6.34
CA PRO A 91 -1.43 1.82 -5.09
C PRO A 91 -2.77 2.51 -5.33
N ASN A 92 -3.81 2.09 -4.64
CA ASN A 92 -5.11 2.76 -4.70
C ASN A 92 -5.06 4.11 -3.98
N VAL A 93 -4.32 4.17 -2.87
CA VAL A 93 -4.20 5.33 -2.00
C VAL A 93 -2.73 5.63 -1.73
N ILE A 94 -2.37 6.91 -1.72
CA ILE A 94 -1.04 7.40 -1.33
C ILE A 94 -1.19 8.17 -0.02
N SER A 95 -0.60 7.65 1.04
CA SER A 95 -0.60 8.24 2.37
C SER A 95 0.80 8.28 2.98
N THR A 96 0.96 9.04 4.04
CA THR A 96 2.28 9.33 4.63
C THR A 96 2.67 8.43 5.78
N ASP A 97 1.73 7.97 6.60
CA ASP A 97 2.05 7.41 7.92
C ASP A 97 2.97 8.37 8.70
N LEU A 98 2.54 9.63 8.81
CA LEU A 98 3.33 10.69 9.45
C LEU A 98 3.43 10.49 10.96
N HIS A 99 4.63 10.34 11.43
CA HIS A 99 4.97 10.30 12.85
C HIS A 99 6.35 10.92 13.11
N THR A 100 6.71 11.14 14.35
CA THR A 100 7.94 11.87 14.74
C THR A 100 9.22 11.30 14.13
N GLN A 101 9.30 10.00 13.93
CA GLN A 101 10.48 9.36 13.33
C GLN A 101 10.46 9.43 11.80
N SER A 102 9.28 9.42 11.16
CA SER A 102 9.19 9.43 9.70
C SER A 102 9.33 10.82 9.09
N MET A 103 8.90 11.88 9.80
CA MET A 103 9.01 13.26 9.32
C MET A 103 10.45 13.73 9.13
N ASN A 104 11.38 13.19 9.91
CA ASN A 104 12.81 13.50 9.80
C ASN A 104 13.58 12.51 8.92
N GLY A 105 12.88 11.51 8.38
CA GLY A 105 13.43 10.52 7.47
C GLY A 105 13.09 10.78 6.01
N GLY A 106 13.15 9.76 5.19
CA GLY A 106 12.88 9.85 3.75
C GLY A 106 11.43 10.14 3.37
N MET A 107 10.47 10.03 4.28
CA MET A 107 9.06 10.34 4.04
C MET A 107 8.82 11.85 4.01
N LYS A 108 9.25 12.60 5.03
CA LYS A 108 9.09 14.04 5.24
C LYS A 108 7.63 14.49 5.35
N ASP A 109 6.95 14.63 4.21
CA ASP A 109 5.58 15.11 4.08
C ASP A 109 4.90 14.49 2.86
N LEU A 110 3.60 14.76 2.69
CA LEU A 110 2.81 14.23 1.58
C LEU A 110 3.35 14.68 0.21
N SER A 111 3.78 15.92 0.08
CA SER A 111 4.31 16.45 -1.18
C SER A 111 5.56 15.69 -1.62
N ASN A 112 6.43 15.36 -0.67
CA ASN A 112 7.61 14.53 -0.94
C ASN A 112 7.22 13.11 -1.35
N VAL A 113 6.21 12.52 -0.70
CA VAL A 113 5.71 11.19 -1.09
C VAL A 113 5.14 11.21 -2.52
N LEU A 114 4.30 12.21 -2.85
CA LEU A 114 3.76 12.36 -4.22
C LEU A 114 4.88 12.51 -5.25
N SER A 115 5.91 13.31 -4.94
CA SER A 115 7.07 13.51 -5.82
C SER A 115 7.81 12.20 -6.11
N LYS A 116 7.88 11.27 -5.16
CA LYS A 116 8.46 9.94 -5.39
C LYS A 116 7.65 9.12 -6.41
N PHE A 117 6.33 9.15 -6.31
CA PHE A 117 5.46 8.46 -7.28
C PHE A 117 5.55 9.07 -8.66
N MET A 118 5.64 10.40 -8.75
CA MET A 118 5.89 11.08 -10.01
C MET A 118 7.26 10.72 -10.61
N ALA A 119 8.30 10.62 -9.80
CA ALA A 119 9.61 10.17 -10.23
C ALA A 119 9.62 8.71 -10.75
N MET A 120 8.67 7.89 -10.30
CA MET A 120 8.44 6.53 -10.81
C MET A 120 7.52 6.49 -12.06
N GLY A 121 7.11 7.64 -12.59
CA GLY A 121 6.33 7.74 -13.83
C GLY A 121 4.82 7.97 -13.64
N MET A 122 4.33 8.15 -12.41
CA MET A 122 2.93 8.53 -12.18
C MET A 122 2.69 9.98 -12.58
N SER A 123 1.56 10.28 -13.24
CA SER A 123 1.19 11.66 -13.54
C SER A 123 0.85 12.43 -12.27
N LEU A 124 1.03 13.74 -12.28
CA LEU A 124 0.62 14.62 -11.17
C LEU A 124 -0.87 14.46 -10.84
N GLN A 125 -1.71 14.41 -11.87
CA GLN A 125 -3.15 14.23 -11.69
C GLN A 125 -3.48 12.92 -10.99
N ASP A 126 -2.86 11.81 -11.39
CA ASP A 126 -3.09 10.50 -10.78
C ASP A 126 -2.55 10.44 -9.34
N ALA A 127 -1.40 11.05 -9.08
CA ALA A 127 -0.84 11.14 -7.73
C ALA A 127 -1.75 11.93 -6.78
N ILE A 128 -2.29 13.06 -7.22
CA ILE A 128 -3.25 13.87 -6.44
C ILE A 128 -4.54 13.09 -6.22
N LEU A 129 -5.08 12.44 -7.25
CA LEU A 129 -6.30 11.64 -7.15
C LEU A 129 -6.18 10.55 -6.06
N ARG A 130 -5.04 9.87 -6.02
CA ARG A 130 -4.74 8.80 -5.03
C ARG A 130 -4.49 9.32 -3.63
N ALA A 131 -4.15 10.59 -3.47
CA ALA A 131 -3.95 11.20 -2.15
C ALA A 131 -5.18 11.96 -1.62
N THR A 132 -6.21 12.15 -2.44
CA THR A 132 -7.39 12.96 -2.08
C THR A 132 -8.71 12.23 -2.32
N TRP A 133 -9.10 12.07 -3.58
CA TRP A 133 -10.40 11.50 -3.94
C TRP A 133 -10.51 10.02 -3.60
N ASN A 134 -9.48 9.24 -3.93
CA ASN A 134 -9.52 7.81 -3.68
C ASN A 134 -9.67 7.47 -2.18
N PRO A 135 -8.87 8.06 -1.26
CA PRO A 135 -9.06 7.79 0.17
C PRO A 135 -10.42 8.29 0.69
N ALA A 136 -10.94 9.42 0.18
CA ALA A 136 -12.26 9.92 0.57
C ALA A 136 -13.37 8.92 0.22
N ARG A 137 -13.27 8.23 -0.91
CA ARG A 137 -14.24 7.19 -1.31
C ARG A 137 -14.03 5.87 -0.58
N SER A 138 -12.81 5.54 -0.19
CA SER A 138 -12.49 4.29 0.49
C SER A 138 -13.10 4.19 1.89
N GLY A 139 -13.39 5.32 2.53
CA GLY A 139 -14.06 5.41 3.84
C GLY A 139 -15.56 5.64 3.77
N ALA A 140 -16.12 5.89 2.59
CA ALA A 140 -17.54 6.10 2.42
C ALA A 140 -18.24 4.76 2.23
N SER A 141 -18.99 4.33 3.23
CA SER A 141 -20.00 3.28 3.04
C SER A 141 -20.99 3.77 1.98
N SER A 142 -21.14 3.05 0.90
CA SER A 142 -22.21 3.26 -0.08
C SER A 142 -23.55 2.88 0.50
#